data_88fa84f9ee550a36c35af596551219eb
#
_entry.id   88fa84f9ee550a36c35af596551219eb
#
_cell.length_a   1.000
_cell.length_b   1.000
_cell.length_c   1.000
_cell.angle_alpha   90.00
_cell.angle_beta   90.00
_cell.angle_gamma   90.00
#
_symmetry.space_group_name_H-M   'P 1'
#
loop_
_entity.id
_entity.type
_entity.pdbx_description
1 polymer ?
#
loop_
_entity_poly.entity_id
_entity_poly.type
_entity_poly.pdbx_seq_one_letter_code
_entity_poly.pdbx_strand_id
1 'polypeptide(L)'
;MTMKIFNVMSVVLVLLSGISTGVGADPLDTLMKKFEEGKYSKKGADTCIMCHKRSDKVMAIFDSVHGQANSKSPMAGLQCEACHGPQGKHKGKNEPMVTFGESSPLTAEMQNSVCTACHNDTSRVAWHTSLHAEQDVSCVSCHQLHVTKDPVLVKDQLVEVCSECHISAKADMNKRSSHPLKWGDMTCSDCHNPHGSMSDSALNEIDVNQTCFECHAEKRGPFLWEHAPVMENCANCHDAHGSVNEALLKSRVPMLCKQCHANDGHAGTAPGDNSSIQTGGQGCLNCHGQIHGSNHPSGKAFQF
;
A
#
# COMPACT_ATOMS: atom_id res chain seq x y z
N MET A 1 33.31 -64.61 -43.30
CA MET A 1 33.95 -63.28 -43.24
C MET A 1 33.38 -62.55 -42.04
N THR A 2 33.96 -62.70 -40.87
CA THR A 2 33.43 -62.33 -39.54
C THR A 2 34.20 -61.12 -39.06
N MET A 3 33.50 -60.05 -38.92
CA MET A 3 34.05 -58.78 -38.44
C MET A 3 33.83 -58.66 -36.92
N LYS A 4 34.90 -58.64 -36.16
CA LYS A 4 34.92 -58.45 -34.70
C LYS A 4 34.74 -56.97 -34.37
N ILE A 5 33.73 -56.65 -33.59
CA ILE A 5 33.51 -55.30 -33.03
C ILE A 5 34.23 -55.26 -31.69
N PHE A 6 35.23 -54.35 -31.59
CA PHE A 6 35.92 -54.03 -30.33
C PHE A 6 35.09 -53.05 -29.53
N ASN A 7 34.73 -53.43 -28.33
CA ASN A 7 34.06 -52.62 -27.34
C ASN A 7 35.13 -51.89 -26.52
N VAL A 8 35.26 -50.59 -26.69
CA VAL A 8 36.10 -49.73 -25.84
C VAL A 8 35.22 -49.08 -24.83
N MET A 9 35.21 -49.57 -23.61
CA MET A 9 34.53 -49.02 -22.45
C MET A 9 35.46 -47.98 -21.80
N SER A 10 35.25 -46.68 -22.12
CA SER A 10 35.94 -45.57 -21.46
C SER A 10 35.26 -45.30 -20.12
N VAL A 11 35.94 -45.62 -19.05
CA VAL A 11 35.54 -45.25 -17.68
C VAL A 11 35.90 -43.78 -17.50
N VAL A 12 34.90 -42.91 -17.51
CA VAL A 12 35.04 -41.52 -17.11
C VAL A 12 34.94 -41.45 -15.58
N LEU A 13 36.05 -41.28 -14.92
CA LEU A 13 36.15 -41.05 -13.49
C LEU A 13 35.79 -39.57 -13.25
N VAL A 14 34.51 -39.26 -12.88
CA VAL A 14 34.11 -37.93 -12.48
C VAL A 14 34.58 -37.71 -11.02
N LEU A 15 35.67 -36.96 -10.90
CA LEU A 15 36.09 -36.40 -9.61
C LEU A 15 35.07 -35.33 -9.19
N LEU A 16 34.11 -35.69 -8.39
CA LEU A 16 33.27 -34.77 -7.62
C LEU A 16 34.13 -34.07 -6.57
N SER A 17 34.83 -32.99 -6.98
CA SER A 17 35.33 -32.00 -6.04
C SER A 17 34.15 -31.33 -5.38
N GLY A 18 33.84 -31.72 -4.16
CA GLY A 18 32.85 -31.07 -3.32
C GLY A 18 33.26 -29.62 -3.09
N ILE A 19 32.62 -28.71 -3.81
CA ILE A 19 32.61 -27.29 -3.45
C ILE A 19 31.73 -27.18 -2.21
N SER A 20 32.38 -27.23 -1.06
CA SER A 20 31.79 -26.87 0.22
C SER A 20 31.51 -25.36 0.15
N THR A 21 30.37 -24.93 -0.39
CA THR A 21 29.87 -23.58 -0.18
C THR A 21 29.57 -23.46 1.29
N GLY A 22 30.48 -22.85 2.02
CA GLY A 22 30.21 -22.44 3.39
C GLY A 22 28.94 -21.56 3.33
N VAL A 23 27.84 -22.05 3.84
CA VAL A 23 26.63 -21.26 4.08
C VAL A 23 27.04 -20.22 5.10
N GLY A 24 27.39 -19.01 4.66
CA GLY A 24 27.56 -17.88 5.54
C GLY A 24 26.25 -17.68 6.30
N ALA A 25 26.33 -17.36 7.58
CA ALA A 25 25.12 -17.04 8.36
C ALA A 25 24.32 -15.96 7.64
N ASP A 26 23.01 -16.11 7.59
CA ASP A 26 22.10 -15.11 7.02
C ASP A 26 22.35 -13.76 7.74
N PRO A 27 22.54 -12.66 6.98
CA PRO A 27 22.70 -11.34 7.57
C PRO A 27 21.58 -10.96 8.56
N LEU A 28 20.36 -11.39 8.28
CA LEU A 28 19.20 -11.19 9.16
C LEU A 28 19.37 -11.96 10.47
N ASP A 29 19.72 -13.23 10.42
CA ASP A 29 19.99 -14.06 11.59
C ASP A 29 21.14 -13.47 12.43
N THR A 30 22.16 -12.95 11.77
CA THR A 30 23.29 -12.27 12.44
C THR A 30 22.83 -11.02 13.18
N LEU A 31 21.94 -10.23 12.56
CA LEU A 31 21.34 -9.05 13.20
C LEU A 31 20.49 -9.45 14.40
N MET A 32 19.59 -10.41 14.25
CA MET A 32 18.71 -10.87 15.34
C MET A 32 19.52 -11.43 16.51
N LYS A 33 20.54 -12.22 16.23
CA LYS A 33 21.46 -12.73 17.25
C LYS A 33 22.20 -11.61 17.99
N LYS A 34 22.56 -10.51 17.31
CA LYS A 34 23.13 -9.33 17.96
C LYS A 34 22.18 -8.73 19.00
N PHE A 35 20.88 -8.67 18.71
CA PHE A 35 19.88 -8.20 19.66
C PHE A 35 19.70 -9.17 20.83
N GLU A 36 19.72 -10.48 20.60
CA GLU A 36 19.50 -11.50 21.64
C GLU A 36 20.70 -11.66 22.59
N GLU A 37 21.91 -11.75 22.05
CA GLU A 37 23.12 -12.10 22.79
C GLU A 37 24.02 -10.89 23.09
N GLY A 38 23.68 -9.71 22.60
CA GLY A 38 24.52 -8.53 22.68
C GLY A 38 24.60 -7.93 24.08
N LYS A 39 25.63 -7.17 24.31
CA LYS A 39 25.89 -6.55 25.61
C LYS A 39 25.20 -5.18 25.70
N TYR A 40 24.07 -5.16 26.37
CA TYR A 40 23.29 -3.97 26.66
C TYR A 40 23.93 -3.06 27.72
N SER A 41 23.64 -1.76 27.62
CA SER A 41 24.07 -0.75 28.58
C SER A 41 23.40 -0.97 29.95
N LYS A 42 24.17 -0.90 31.02
CA LYS A 42 23.64 -0.99 32.39
C LYS A 42 22.78 0.21 32.80
N LYS A 43 22.97 1.36 32.15
CA LYS A 43 22.29 2.63 32.46
C LYS A 43 21.27 3.02 31.40
N GLY A 44 20.99 2.13 30.42
CA GLY A 44 20.07 2.39 29.36
C GLY A 44 20.38 3.69 28.58
N ALA A 45 19.36 4.48 28.30
CA ALA A 45 19.49 5.73 27.55
C ALA A 45 20.47 6.73 28.14
N ASP A 46 20.67 6.77 29.46
CA ASP A 46 21.63 7.67 30.11
C ASP A 46 23.06 7.50 29.58
N THR A 47 23.40 6.28 29.13
CA THR A 47 24.70 6.04 28.51
C THR A 47 24.81 6.70 27.15
N CYS A 48 23.74 6.68 26.37
CA CYS A 48 23.67 7.20 25.00
C CYS A 48 23.65 8.74 24.98
N ILE A 49 22.83 9.35 25.85
CA ILE A 49 22.67 10.80 25.90
C ILE A 49 23.92 11.54 26.42
N MET A 50 24.87 10.87 27.05
CA MET A 50 26.16 11.50 27.37
C MET A 50 26.84 12.11 26.14
N CYS A 51 26.68 11.46 24.97
CA CYS A 51 27.22 11.93 23.69
C CYS A 51 26.15 12.56 22.79
N HIS A 52 24.92 12.01 22.78
CA HIS A 52 23.87 12.35 21.82
C HIS A 52 22.91 13.45 22.27
N LYS A 53 23.02 13.96 23.50
CA LYS A 53 22.11 14.99 24.07
C LYS A 53 22.05 16.32 23.31
N ARG A 54 23.04 16.59 22.44
CA ARG A 54 23.09 17.84 21.66
C ARG A 54 22.30 17.77 20.35
N SER A 55 21.77 16.60 20.01
CA SER A 55 20.95 16.40 18.82
C SER A 55 19.48 16.48 19.18
N ASP A 56 18.81 17.56 18.80
CA ASP A 56 17.38 17.73 19.04
C ASP A 56 16.58 16.57 18.41
N LYS A 57 16.99 16.11 17.21
CA LYS A 57 16.39 14.94 16.56
C LYS A 57 16.48 13.68 17.44
N VAL A 58 17.64 13.42 18.05
CA VAL A 58 17.79 12.24 18.94
C VAL A 58 16.95 12.41 20.19
N MET A 59 16.93 13.60 20.77
CA MET A 59 16.19 13.86 22.01
C MET A 59 14.68 13.80 21.83
N ALA A 60 14.17 14.07 20.61
CA ALA A 60 12.75 14.00 20.31
C ALA A 60 12.13 12.59 20.50
N ILE A 61 12.94 11.53 20.59
CA ILE A 61 12.44 10.19 20.93
C ILE A 61 11.69 10.19 22.28
N PHE A 62 12.14 11.00 23.25
CA PHE A 62 11.52 11.06 24.57
C PHE A 62 10.14 11.75 24.55
N ASP A 63 9.82 12.46 23.48
CA ASP A 63 8.52 13.07 23.23
C ASP A 63 7.61 12.18 22.38
N SER A 64 8.16 11.09 21.83
CA SER A 64 7.42 10.12 21.00
C SER A 64 6.65 9.11 21.84
N VAL A 65 5.70 8.41 21.20
CA VAL A 65 4.90 7.34 21.87
C VAL A 65 5.77 6.19 22.41
N HIS A 66 6.93 5.95 21.83
CA HIS A 66 7.87 4.90 22.28
C HIS A 66 8.74 5.35 23.46
N GLY A 67 9.13 6.61 23.48
CA GLY A 67 10.04 7.13 24.51
C GLY A 67 9.37 7.72 25.74
N GLN A 68 8.10 8.11 25.68
CA GLN A 68 7.37 8.69 26.80
C GLN A 68 7.08 7.66 27.89
N ALA A 69 7.69 7.81 29.05
CA ALA A 69 7.50 6.90 30.19
C ALA A 69 6.05 6.87 30.74
N ASN A 70 5.28 7.95 30.52
CA ASN A 70 3.92 8.09 31.01
C ASN A 70 2.85 7.79 29.94
N SER A 71 3.28 7.30 28.77
CA SER A 71 2.36 6.87 27.73
C SER A 71 1.55 5.66 28.21
N LYS A 72 0.28 5.58 27.80
CA LYS A 72 -0.57 4.40 28.02
C LYS A 72 -0.20 3.21 27.12
N SER A 73 0.73 3.39 26.20
CA SER A 73 1.23 2.33 25.35
C SER A 73 1.95 1.28 26.20
N PRO A 74 1.72 -0.02 25.99
CA PRO A 74 2.47 -1.08 26.65
C PRO A 74 3.98 -1.03 26.33
N MET A 75 4.34 -0.30 25.26
CA MET A 75 5.72 -0.09 24.82
C MET A 75 6.26 1.27 25.23
N ALA A 76 5.63 1.93 26.20
CA ALA A 76 6.10 3.20 26.75
C ALA A 76 7.45 3.06 27.44
N GLY A 77 8.29 4.06 27.27
CA GLY A 77 9.61 4.08 27.88
C GLY A 77 10.66 3.18 27.22
N LEU A 78 10.44 2.80 25.95
CA LEU A 78 11.47 2.13 25.15
C LEU A 78 12.70 3.02 25.06
N GLN A 79 13.86 2.37 25.20
CA GLN A 79 15.15 3.07 25.17
C GLN A 79 15.87 2.83 23.83
N CYS A 80 16.90 3.59 23.59
CA CYS A 80 17.65 3.61 22.33
C CYS A 80 18.03 2.21 21.83
N GLU A 81 18.47 1.35 22.73
CA GLU A 81 18.96 -0.01 22.40
C GLU A 81 17.85 -0.97 21.98
N ALA A 82 16.58 -0.66 22.25
CA ALA A 82 15.46 -1.48 21.78
C ALA A 82 15.36 -1.48 20.23
N CYS A 83 15.76 -0.38 19.61
CA CYS A 83 15.74 -0.24 18.14
C CYS A 83 17.15 -0.26 17.54
N HIS A 84 18.11 0.40 18.19
CA HIS A 84 19.48 0.53 17.67
C HIS A 84 20.40 -0.64 18.06
N GLY A 85 19.88 -1.60 18.81
CA GLY A 85 20.64 -2.77 19.28
C GLY A 85 21.58 -2.46 20.46
N PRO A 86 22.20 -3.51 21.02
CA PRO A 86 23.04 -3.40 22.20
C PRO A 86 24.27 -2.52 21.97
N GLN A 87 24.63 -1.74 22.98
CA GLN A 87 25.74 -0.81 22.93
C GLN A 87 27.10 -1.45 22.57
N GLY A 88 27.35 -2.66 23.07
CA GLY A 88 28.61 -3.35 22.81
C GLY A 88 29.85 -2.46 23.06
N LYS A 89 30.65 -2.30 22.04
CA LYS A 89 31.88 -1.46 22.04
C LYS A 89 31.69 -0.10 21.34
N HIS A 90 30.45 0.34 21.11
CA HIS A 90 30.15 1.56 20.33
C HIS A 90 30.91 2.81 20.80
N LYS A 91 31.24 2.94 22.09
CA LYS A 91 31.97 4.08 22.63
C LYS A 91 33.26 4.45 21.91
N GLY A 92 33.87 3.50 21.21
CA GLY A 92 35.16 3.68 20.54
C GLY A 92 35.07 3.83 19.01
N LYS A 93 33.92 4.01 18.42
CA LYS A 93 33.69 4.04 16.97
C LYS A 93 33.93 2.71 16.20
N ASN A 94 34.32 1.66 16.93
CA ASN A 94 34.73 0.40 16.32
C ASN A 94 33.55 -0.56 16.08
N GLU A 95 32.36 -0.26 16.61
CA GLU A 95 31.15 -1.06 16.46
C GLU A 95 29.98 -0.14 16.19
N PRO A 96 29.47 -0.11 14.93
CA PRO A 96 28.35 0.74 14.60
C PRO A 96 27.06 0.21 15.23
N MET A 97 26.22 1.13 15.70
CA MET A 97 24.84 0.83 16.07
C MET A 97 23.99 0.60 14.83
N VAL A 98 22.86 -0.09 15.00
CA VAL A 98 21.84 -0.20 13.94
C VAL A 98 21.32 1.19 13.57
N THR A 99 21.27 1.47 12.29
CA THR A 99 20.73 2.71 11.72
C THR A 99 19.56 2.41 10.79
N PHE A 100 18.72 3.41 10.57
CA PHE A 100 17.51 3.29 9.76
C PHE A 100 17.47 4.38 8.68
N GLY A 101 16.68 4.14 7.64
CA GLY A 101 16.50 5.01 6.49
C GLY A 101 17.45 4.68 5.33
N GLU A 102 17.39 5.48 4.27
CA GLU A 102 18.11 5.24 3.01
C GLU A 102 19.64 5.16 3.16
N SER A 103 20.20 5.88 4.11
CA SER A 103 21.66 5.86 4.37
C SER A 103 22.10 4.68 5.24
N SER A 104 21.19 3.84 5.69
CA SER A 104 21.51 2.65 6.46
C SER A 104 22.22 1.61 5.60
N PRO A 105 23.25 0.91 6.11
CA PRO A 105 23.83 -0.23 5.43
C PRO A 105 22.93 -1.49 5.47
N LEU A 106 21.83 -1.45 6.23
CA LEU A 106 20.89 -2.55 6.35
C LEU A 106 19.86 -2.52 5.22
N THR A 107 19.48 -3.69 4.72
CA THR A 107 18.36 -3.80 3.78
C THR A 107 17.05 -3.35 4.44
N ALA A 108 16.04 -3.05 3.62
CA ALA A 108 14.70 -2.70 4.14
C ALA A 108 14.14 -3.84 5.02
N GLU A 109 14.29 -5.09 4.61
CA GLU A 109 13.88 -6.25 5.38
C GLU A 109 14.54 -6.32 6.76
N MET A 110 15.86 -6.11 6.83
CA MET A 110 16.59 -6.07 8.09
C MET A 110 16.15 -4.91 8.99
N GLN A 111 15.89 -3.74 8.42
CA GLN A 111 15.34 -2.60 9.18
C GLN A 111 13.94 -2.92 9.70
N ASN A 112 13.08 -3.51 8.86
CA ASN A 112 11.71 -3.87 9.18
C ASN A 112 11.63 -4.94 10.26
N SER A 113 12.55 -5.92 10.28
CA SER A 113 12.58 -6.99 11.27
C SER A 113 12.69 -6.47 12.71
N VAL A 114 13.40 -5.36 12.92
CA VAL A 114 13.49 -4.71 14.22
C VAL A 114 12.12 -4.20 14.69
N CYS A 115 11.33 -3.67 13.77
CA CYS A 115 9.99 -3.17 14.08
C CYS A 115 8.99 -4.31 14.27
N THR A 116 9.00 -5.29 13.36
CA THR A 116 8.06 -6.42 13.36
C THR A 116 8.31 -7.41 14.51
N ALA A 117 9.46 -7.36 15.17
CA ALA A 117 9.68 -8.09 16.42
C ALA A 117 8.62 -7.77 17.50
N CYS A 118 8.03 -6.56 17.44
CA CYS A 118 6.95 -6.13 18.34
C CYS A 118 5.65 -5.80 17.59
N HIS A 119 5.75 -5.28 16.36
CA HIS A 119 4.63 -4.86 15.53
C HIS A 119 4.20 -5.95 14.54
N ASN A 120 3.67 -7.05 15.06
CA ASN A 120 3.20 -8.21 14.29
C ASN A 120 1.70 -8.49 14.48
N ASP A 121 0.93 -7.49 14.88
CA ASP A 121 -0.51 -7.62 15.09
C ASP A 121 -1.32 -7.71 13.78
N THR A 122 -2.62 -7.88 13.92
CA THR A 122 -3.56 -8.14 12.83
C THR A 122 -3.48 -7.13 11.68
N SER A 123 -3.19 -5.86 11.95
CA SER A 123 -3.13 -4.82 10.91
C SER A 123 -1.85 -4.91 10.06
N ARG A 124 -0.84 -5.63 10.51
CA ARG A 124 0.47 -5.78 9.86
C ARG A 124 0.82 -7.22 9.48
N VAL A 125 -0.08 -8.16 9.74
CA VAL A 125 0.10 -9.59 9.38
C VAL A 125 0.43 -9.77 7.90
N ALA A 126 -0.18 -8.96 7.02
CA ALA A 126 0.04 -9.03 5.58
C ALA A 126 1.30 -8.27 5.10
N TRP A 127 2.09 -7.66 6.00
CA TRP A 127 3.24 -6.84 5.62
C TRP A 127 4.21 -7.57 4.69
N HIS A 128 4.61 -8.80 5.04
CA HIS A 128 5.61 -9.57 4.28
C HIS A 128 5.17 -9.93 2.85
N THR A 129 3.90 -9.86 2.55
CA THR A 129 3.31 -10.08 1.22
C THR A 129 2.74 -8.82 0.62
N SER A 130 2.99 -7.67 1.23
CA SER A 130 2.53 -6.38 0.72
C SER A 130 3.38 -5.89 -0.45
N LEU A 131 2.77 -5.14 -1.36
CA LEU A 131 3.47 -4.50 -2.46
C LEU A 131 4.62 -3.60 -1.99
N HIS A 132 4.47 -2.93 -0.84
CA HIS A 132 5.54 -2.10 -0.27
C HIS A 132 6.73 -2.95 0.19
N ALA A 133 6.48 -4.09 0.84
CA ALA A 133 7.57 -4.98 1.25
C ALA A 133 8.27 -5.60 0.03
N GLU A 134 7.54 -5.99 -1.01
CA GLU A 134 8.09 -6.52 -2.26
C GLU A 134 8.95 -5.50 -3.02
N GLN A 135 8.71 -4.21 -2.80
CA GLN A 135 9.49 -3.10 -3.39
C GLN A 135 10.54 -2.54 -2.43
N ASP A 136 10.98 -3.31 -1.46
CA ASP A 136 12.02 -2.94 -0.49
C ASP A 136 11.72 -1.64 0.29
N VAL A 137 10.46 -1.32 0.54
CA VAL A 137 10.08 -0.17 1.35
C VAL A 137 10.29 -0.47 2.82
N SER A 138 11.05 0.37 3.50
CA SER A 138 11.25 0.25 4.95
C SER A 138 10.12 0.94 5.74
N CYS A 139 9.83 0.45 6.95
CA CYS A 139 8.87 1.10 7.84
C CYS A 139 9.19 2.59 8.04
N VAL A 140 10.47 2.91 8.15
CA VAL A 140 10.95 4.28 8.37
C VAL A 140 10.92 5.17 7.13
N SER A 141 10.58 4.62 5.95
CA SER A 141 10.30 5.44 4.77
C SER A 141 9.00 6.25 4.92
N CYS A 142 8.09 5.78 5.76
CA CYS A 142 6.83 6.46 6.06
C CYS A 142 6.77 6.93 7.53
N HIS A 143 7.24 6.08 8.47
CA HIS A 143 7.14 6.33 9.90
C HIS A 143 8.34 7.08 10.45
N GLN A 144 8.09 8.11 11.24
CA GLN A 144 9.11 8.90 11.93
C GLN A 144 8.99 8.67 13.45
N LEU A 145 10.04 8.11 14.05
CA LEU A 145 10.03 7.74 15.48
C LEU A 145 10.63 8.82 16.39
N HIS A 146 11.54 9.64 15.86
CA HIS A 146 12.19 10.73 16.59
C HIS A 146 11.40 12.03 16.40
N VAL A 147 10.09 11.97 16.66
CA VAL A 147 9.15 13.10 16.57
C VAL A 147 8.07 12.95 17.63
N THR A 148 7.48 14.05 18.06
CA THR A 148 6.37 14.04 19.02
C THR A 148 5.13 13.34 18.44
N LYS A 149 4.89 13.52 17.15
CA LYS A 149 3.75 12.92 16.45
C LYS A 149 4.18 12.50 15.04
N ASP A 150 4.04 11.22 14.76
CA ASP A 150 4.40 10.67 13.46
C ASP A 150 3.48 11.24 12.36
N PRO A 151 4.03 11.81 11.27
CA PRO A 151 3.25 12.42 10.19
C PRO A 151 2.19 11.50 9.58
N VAL A 152 2.47 10.20 9.43
CA VAL A 152 1.50 9.25 8.89
C VAL A 152 0.30 8.99 9.81
N LEU A 153 0.40 9.36 11.08
CA LEU A 153 -0.68 9.28 12.06
C LEU A 153 -1.42 10.61 12.22
N VAL A 154 -1.01 11.62 11.43
CA VAL A 154 -1.68 12.93 11.40
C VAL A 154 -2.49 13.04 10.13
N LYS A 155 -3.80 13.11 10.26
CA LYS A 155 -4.73 13.10 9.13
C LYS A 155 -4.35 14.11 8.04
N ASP A 156 -4.01 15.34 8.43
CA ASP A 156 -3.65 16.41 7.50
C ASP A 156 -2.28 16.24 6.83
N GLN A 157 -1.42 15.37 7.36
CA GLN A 157 -0.06 15.14 6.84
C GLN A 157 0.06 13.83 6.08
N LEU A 158 -0.82 12.86 6.34
CA LEU A 158 -0.75 11.53 5.77
C LEU A 158 -0.78 11.54 4.23
N VAL A 159 -1.62 12.37 3.64
CA VAL A 159 -1.72 12.50 2.18
C VAL A 159 -0.40 12.95 1.57
N GLU A 160 0.30 13.89 2.23
CA GLU A 160 1.60 14.37 1.73
C GLU A 160 2.66 13.26 1.82
N VAL A 161 2.74 12.52 2.93
CA VAL A 161 3.67 11.40 3.08
C VAL A 161 3.50 10.37 1.95
N CYS A 162 2.27 9.95 1.67
CA CYS A 162 2.01 9.01 0.56
C CYS A 162 2.39 9.61 -0.80
N SER A 163 2.10 10.90 -0.98
CA SER A 163 2.30 11.63 -2.24
C SER A 163 3.76 11.89 -2.60
N GLU A 164 4.70 11.68 -1.69
CA GLU A 164 6.13 11.77 -1.99
C GLU A 164 6.55 10.73 -3.04
N CYS A 165 5.94 9.54 -3.00
CA CYS A 165 6.19 8.47 -3.95
C CYS A 165 5.04 8.28 -4.95
N HIS A 166 3.77 8.41 -4.52
CA HIS A 166 2.59 8.22 -5.34
C HIS A 166 2.20 9.48 -6.14
N ILE A 167 3.12 9.95 -7.00
CA ILE A 167 3.01 11.22 -7.75
C ILE A 167 1.80 11.24 -8.69
N SER A 168 1.45 10.10 -9.30
CA SER A 168 0.26 10.01 -10.18
C SER A 168 -1.03 10.23 -9.41
N ALA A 169 -1.18 9.60 -8.24
CA ALA A 169 -2.34 9.81 -7.38
C ALA A 169 -2.40 11.27 -6.90
N LYS A 170 -1.24 11.87 -6.54
CA LYS A 170 -1.15 13.30 -6.20
C LYS A 170 -1.64 14.20 -7.35
N ALA A 171 -1.26 13.89 -8.59
CA ALA A 171 -1.75 14.64 -9.75
C ALA A 171 -3.26 14.48 -9.95
N ASP A 172 -3.77 13.25 -9.77
CA ASP A 172 -5.19 12.96 -9.94
C ASP A 172 -6.07 13.65 -8.89
N MET A 173 -5.63 13.71 -7.64
CA MET A 173 -6.34 14.45 -6.57
C MET A 173 -6.52 15.94 -6.88
N ASN A 174 -5.70 16.52 -7.76
CA ASN A 174 -5.80 17.91 -8.16
C ASN A 174 -6.71 18.15 -9.37
N LYS A 175 -7.28 17.09 -9.96
CA LYS A 175 -8.27 17.20 -11.01
C LYS A 175 -9.58 17.83 -10.49
N ARG A 176 -10.42 18.27 -11.42
CA ARG A 176 -11.67 18.98 -11.12
C ARG A 176 -12.62 18.19 -10.22
N SER A 177 -12.74 16.91 -10.47
CA SER A 177 -13.57 15.99 -9.70
C SER A 177 -12.65 15.03 -8.95
N SER A 178 -12.65 15.09 -7.64
CA SER A 178 -11.86 14.22 -6.77
C SER A 178 -12.55 14.06 -5.43
N HIS A 179 -12.22 12.98 -4.72
CA HIS A 179 -12.55 12.90 -3.30
C HIS A 179 -11.82 14.01 -2.51
N PRO A 180 -12.31 14.39 -1.33
CA PRO A 180 -11.78 15.54 -0.57
C PRO A 180 -10.46 15.23 0.15
N LEU A 181 -9.55 14.51 -0.52
CA LEU A 181 -8.24 14.10 0.00
C LEU A 181 -7.35 15.32 0.28
N LYS A 182 -7.37 16.31 -0.62
CA LYS A 182 -6.49 17.48 -0.48
C LYS A 182 -6.90 18.47 0.62
N TRP A 183 -8.10 18.31 1.19
CA TRP A 183 -8.58 19.11 2.32
C TRP A 183 -8.56 18.36 3.65
N GLY A 184 -8.04 17.12 3.66
CA GLY A 184 -7.92 16.30 4.85
C GLY A 184 -9.25 15.72 5.35
N ASP A 185 -10.35 15.86 4.60
CA ASP A 185 -11.62 15.23 4.96
C ASP A 185 -11.58 13.72 4.77
N MET A 186 -10.80 13.27 3.77
CA MET A 186 -10.44 11.88 3.53
C MET A 186 -8.92 11.71 3.44
N THR A 187 -8.46 10.49 3.64
CA THR A 187 -7.06 10.09 3.56
C THR A 187 -6.89 8.87 2.66
N CYS A 188 -5.65 8.57 2.26
CA CYS A 188 -5.36 7.37 1.48
C CYS A 188 -5.75 6.09 2.23
N SER A 189 -5.59 6.08 3.55
CA SER A 189 -5.91 4.92 4.40
C SER A 189 -7.40 4.71 4.65
N ASP A 190 -8.28 5.61 4.21
CA ASP A 190 -9.72 5.35 4.26
C ASP A 190 -10.13 4.27 3.21
N CYS A 191 -9.28 4.09 2.17
CA CYS A 191 -9.51 3.07 1.14
C CYS A 191 -8.39 2.01 1.09
N HIS A 192 -7.16 2.36 1.45
CA HIS A 192 -5.99 1.51 1.30
C HIS A 192 -5.36 1.14 2.64
N ASN A 193 -4.91 -0.12 2.75
CA ASN A 193 -4.03 -0.57 3.83
C ASN A 193 -2.58 -0.63 3.33
N PRO A 194 -1.72 0.34 3.66
CA PRO A 194 -0.34 0.36 3.18
C PRO A 194 0.51 -0.80 3.72
N HIS A 195 0.06 -1.48 4.77
CA HIS A 195 0.74 -2.65 5.32
C HIS A 195 0.35 -3.97 4.63
N GLY A 196 -0.48 -3.90 3.59
CA GLY A 196 -0.94 -5.05 2.82
C GLY A 196 -2.35 -5.49 3.17
N SER A 197 -3.00 -6.10 2.20
CA SER A 197 -4.34 -6.66 2.32
C SER A 197 -4.50 -7.85 1.39
N MET A 198 -5.68 -8.47 1.39
CA MET A 198 -6.02 -9.57 0.50
C MET A 198 -6.44 -9.12 -0.91
N SER A 199 -6.57 -7.81 -1.13
CA SER A 199 -7.00 -7.23 -2.41
C SER A 199 -5.84 -6.81 -3.29
N ASP A 200 -6.04 -6.79 -4.61
CA ASP A 200 -5.00 -6.49 -5.62
C ASP A 200 -4.35 -5.11 -5.48
N SER A 201 -5.06 -4.14 -4.92
CA SER A 201 -4.57 -2.75 -4.78
C SER A 201 -4.40 -2.35 -3.32
N ALA A 202 -4.17 -3.30 -2.43
CA ALA A 202 -4.07 -3.09 -0.99
C ALA A 202 -5.29 -2.30 -0.45
N LEU A 203 -6.50 -2.60 -0.93
CA LEU A 203 -7.73 -2.01 -0.42
C LEU A 203 -8.06 -2.56 0.97
N ASN A 204 -8.77 -1.78 1.77
CA ASN A 204 -9.22 -2.20 3.10
C ASN A 204 -10.20 -3.37 3.01
N GLU A 205 -11.03 -3.39 1.96
CA GLU A 205 -12.01 -4.44 1.70
C GLU A 205 -11.51 -5.41 0.63
N ILE A 206 -12.25 -6.51 0.45
CA ILE A 206 -11.87 -7.59 -0.46
C ILE A 206 -11.83 -7.17 -1.93
N ASP A 207 -12.65 -6.20 -2.31
CA ASP A 207 -12.75 -5.67 -3.67
C ASP A 207 -13.09 -4.17 -3.67
N VAL A 208 -13.06 -3.59 -4.88
CA VAL A 208 -13.36 -2.17 -5.12
C VAL A 208 -14.78 -1.82 -4.69
N ASN A 209 -15.77 -2.66 -5.02
CA ASN A 209 -17.17 -2.36 -4.73
C ASN A 209 -17.42 -2.32 -3.22
N GLN A 210 -16.89 -3.29 -2.46
CA GLN A 210 -17.03 -3.30 -1.01
C GLN A 210 -16.36 -2.08 -0.39
N THR A 211 -15.18 -1.70 -0.86
CA THR A 211 -14.49 -0.48 -0.40
C THR A 211 -15.33 0.78 -0.66
N CYS A 212 -15.95 0.90 -1.83
CA CYS A 212 -16.81 2.04 -2.15
C CYS A 212 -18.07 2.07 -1.27
N PHE A 213 -18.66 0.90 -0.99
CA PHE A 213 -19.90 0.77 -0.22
C PHE A 213 -19.76 1.15 1.26
N GLU A 214 -18.55 1.24 1.79
CA GLU A 214 -18.33 1.75 3.15
C GLU A 214 -18.87 3.18 3.33
N CYS A 215 -18.83 3.98 2.26
CA CYS A 215 -19.34 5.34 2.25
C CYS A 215 -20.56 5.50 1.33
N HIS A 216 -20.64 4.75 0.23
CA HIS A 216 -21.69 4.80 -0.79
C HIS A 216 -22.68 3.64 -0.66
N ALA A 217 -23.12 3.37 0.56
CA ALA A 217 -24.03 2.25 0.88
C ALA A 217 -25.33 2.26 0.04
N GLU A 218 -25.79 3.45 -0.38
CA GLU A 218 -26.99 3.61 -1.20
C GLU A 218 -26.83 3.04 -2.63
N LYS A 219 -25.62 2.77 -3.07
CA LYS A 219 -25.34 2.15 -4.36
C LYS A 219 -25.23 0.63 -4.31
N ARG A 220 -25.25 0.04 -3.12
CA ARG A 220 -25.08 -1.40 -2.90
C ARG A 220 -26.29 -2.22 -3.35
N GLY A 221 -27.47 -1.65 -3.27
CA GLY A 221 -28.71 -2.38 -3.49
C GLY A 221 -29.21 -3.11 -2.24
N PRO A 222 -30.00 -4.18 -2.38
CA PRO A 222 -30.34 -4.90 -3.63
C PRO A 222 -31.31 -4.10 -4.52
N PHE A 223 -31.13 -4.27 -5.84
CA PHE A 223 -32.01 -3.69 -6.84
C PHE A 223 -32.76 -4.80 -7.60
N LEU A 224 -34.00 -4.54 -7.98
CA LEU A 224 -34.75 -5.44 -8.86
C LEU A 224 -34.14 -5.52 -10.26
N TRP A 225 -33.56 -4.40 -10.69
CA TRP A 225 -32.93 -4.27 -12.00
C TRP A 225 -31.50 -3.79 -11.77
N GLU A 226 -30.56 -4.71 -11.90
CA GLU A 226 -29.13 -4.46 -11.74
C GLU A 226 -28.48 -4.12 -13.06
N HIS A 227 -27.51 -3.19 -13.04
CA HIS A 227 -26.68 -2.90 -14.19
C HIS A 227 -25.36 -3.65 -14.03
N ALA A 228 -25.13 -4.66 -14.87
CA ALA A 228 -24.02 -5.60 -14.71
C ALA A 228 -22.65 -4.96 -14.46
N PRO A 229 -22.17 -3.94 -15.23
CA PRO A 229 -20.87 -3.34 -14.99
C PRO A 229 -20.75 -2.64 -13.61
N VAL A 230 -21.88 -2.19 -13.04
CA VAL A 230 -21.91 -1.61 -11.68
C VAL A 230 -21.72 -2.70 -10.63
N MET A 231 -22.38 -3.84 -10.83
CA MET A 231 -22.25 -4.97 -9.92
C MET A 231 -20.87 -5.62 -9.99
N GLU A 232 -20.20 -5.54 -11.14
CA GLU A 232 -18.85 -6.07 -11.32
C GLU A 232 -17.80 -5.19 -10.66
N ASN A 233 -17.74 -3.91 -11.00
CA ASN A 233 -16.68 -3.02 -10.49
C ASN A 233 -17.04 -1.53 -10.70
N CYS A 234 -17.10 -0.75 -9.65
CA CYS A 234 -17.29 0.72 -9.71
C CYS A 234 -16.24 1.41 -10.57
N ALA A 235 -15.01 0.88 -10.56
CA ALA A 235 -13.91 1.40 -11.37
C ALA A 235 -14.07 1.13 -12.88
N ASN A 236 -15.10 0.43 -13.35
CA ASN A 236 -15.41 0.37 -14.78
C ASN A 236 -15.76 1.77 -15.32
N CYS A 237 -16.41 2.59 -14.51
CA CYS A 237 -16.88 3.92 -14.88
C CYS A 237 -16.16 5.06 -14.17
N HIS A 238 -15.72 4.84 -12.93
CA HIS A 238 -15.16 5.87 -12.05
C HIS A 238 -13.64 5.73 -11.89
N ASP A 239 -12.97 6.87 -11.73
CA ASP A 239 -11.57 6.97 -11.32
C ASP A 239 -11.53 7.56 -9.90
N ALA A 240 -11.28 6.72 -8.91
CA ALA A 240 -11.40 7.07 -7.50
C ALA A 240 -10.42 8.16 -7.05
N HIS A 241 -9.26 8.28 -7.69
CA HIS A 241 -8.26 9.28 -7.31
C HIS A 241 -8.58 10.67 -7.87
N GLY A 242 -9.27 10.75 -9.00
CA GLY A 242 -9.69 12.01 -9.57
C GLY A 242 -9.84 12.00 -11.08
N SER A 243 -10.78 12.80 -11.58
CA SER A 243 -11.09 12.92 -13.00
C SER A 243 -11.29 14.38 -13.41
N VAL A 244 -11.07 14.66 -14.68
CA VAL A 244 -11.46 15.93 -15.32
C VAL A 244 -12.96 15.99 -15.58
N ASN A 245 -13.65 14.85 -15.53
CA ASN A 245 -15.07 14.74 -15.70
C ASN A 245 -15.79 14.75 -14.34
N GLU A 246 -17.03 15.21 -14.31
CA GLU A 246 -17.83 15.21 -13.08
C GLU A 246 -18.09 13.80 -12.57
N ALA A 247 -18.40 13.68 -11.29
CA ALA A 247 -18.67 12.42 -10.62
C ALA A 247 -17.55 11.37 -10.81
N LEU A 248 -16.30 11.81 -10.91
CA LEU A 248 -15.13 10.94 -11.07
C LEU A 248 -15.20 10.04 -12.34
N LEU A 249 -15.98 10.38 -13.35
CA LEU A 249 -16.12 9.54 -14.53
C LEU A 249 -14.84 9.50 -15.36
N LYS A 250 -14.44 8.31 -15.80
CA LYS A 250 -13.26 8.10 -16.66
C LYS A 250 -13.39 8.81 -18.01
N SER A 251 -14.62 8.90 -18.53
CA SER A 251 -14.93 9.60 -19.78
C SER A 251 -16.24 10.37 -19.65
N ARG A 252 -16.41 11.40 -20.47
CA ARG A 252 -17.69 12.13 -20.51
C ARG A 252 -18.81 11.25 -21.02
N VAL A 253 -19.99 11.41 -20.47
CA VAL A 253 -21.24 10.95 -21.07
C VAL A 253 -21.50 11.75 -22.35
N PRO A 254 -21.87 11.16 -23.49
CA PRO A 254 -22.26 9.75 -23.72
C PRO A 254 -21.10 8.81 -24.09
N MET A 255 -19.85 9.30 -24.23
CA MET A 255 -18.72 8.47 -24.66
C MET A 255 -18.48 7.26 -23.73
N LEU A 256 -18.65 7.45 -22.43
CA LEU A 256 -18.53 6.37 -21.45
C LEU A 256 -19.54 5.25 -21.74
N CYS A 257 -20.80 5.61 -21.93
CA CYS A 257 -21.88 4.64 -22.20
C CYS A 257 -21.68 3.90 -23.53
N LYS A 258 -21.22 4.61 -24.57
CA LYS A 258 -20.99 4.07 -25.90
C LYS A 258 -19.84 3.06 -25.99
N GLN A 259 -19.01 2.94 -24.97
CA GLN A 259 -17.99 1.88 -24.92
C GLN A 259 -18.61 0.47 -24.92
N CYS A 260 -19.81 0.35 -24.34
CA CYS A 260 -20.57 -0.91 -24.29
C CYS A 260 -21.86 -0.84 -25.12
N HIS A 261 -22.51 0.32 -25.16
CA HIS A 261 -23.79 0.55 -25.87
C HIS A 261 -23.59 1.18 -27.25
N ALA A 262 -22.63 0.63 -28.03
CA ALA A 262 -22.27 1.22 -29.34
C ALA A 262 -23.38 1.20 -30.40
N ASN A 263 -24.26 0.19 -30.35
CA ASN A 263 -25.29 -0.08 -31.35
C ASN A 263 -26.73 0.08 -30.84
N ASP A 264 -26.89 0.59 -29.61
CA ASP A 264 -28.20 0.75 -29.01
C ASP A 264 -28.88 2.01 -29.55
N GLY A 265 -29.45 1.87 -30.76
CA GLY A 265 -30.38 2.87 -31.29
C GLY A 265 -31.62 2.97 -30.41
N HIS A 266 -32.08 4.15 -30.11
CA HIS A 266 -33.38 4.31 -29.46
C HIS A 266 -34.47 3.81 -30.38
N ALA A 267 -35.33 2.94 -29.88
CA ALA A 267 -36.47 2.44 -30.62
C ALA A 267 -37.34 3.62 -31.09
N GLY A 268 -37.55 3.73 -32.41
CA GLY A 268 -38.35 4.79 -33.00
C GLY A 268 -37.58 5.85 -33.80
N THR A 269 -36.26 5.80 -33.82
CA THR A 269 -35.48 6.65 -34.74
C THR A 269 -35.42 5.99 -36.11
N ALA A 270 -36.32 6.41 -36.99
CA ALA A 270 -36.28 6.00 -38.39
C ALA A 270 -35.05 6.57 -39.10
N PRO A 271 -34.40 5.84 -40.05
CA PRO A 271 -33.33 6.39 -40.84
C PRO A 271 -33.81 7.66 -41.58
N GLY A 272 -33.19 8.78 -41.31
CA GLY A 272 -33.57 10.09 -41.89
C GLY A 272 -34.44 10.98 -41.00
N ASP A 273 -34.86 10.54 -39.82
CA ASP A 273 -35.52 11.40 -38.85
C ASP A 273 -34.50 12.27 -38.07
N ASN A 274 -34.69 13.59 -38.14
CA ASN A 274 -33.83 14.55 -37.39
C ASN A 274 -33.93 14.41 -35.86
N SER A 275 -34.87 13.60 -35.33
CA SER A 275 -34.97 13.27 -33.91
C SER A 275 -33.73 12.52 -33.41
N SER A 276 -33.01 11.81 -34.30
CA SER A 276 -31.73 11.14 -33.95
C SER A 276 -30.62 12.13 -33.55
N ILE A 277 -30.64 13.35 -34.07
CA ILE A 277 -29.67 14.42 -33.71
C ILE A 277 -29.96 14.93 -32.28
N GLN A 278 -31.23 15.07 -31.93
CA GLN A 278 -31.63 15.52 -30.60
C GLN A 278 -31.31 14.49 -29.50
N THR A 279 -31.48 13.19 -29.81
CA THR A 279 -31.10 12.12 -28.85
C THR A 279 -29.62 11.82 -28.86
N GLY A 280 -28.94 11.90 -30.00
CA GLY A 280 -27.50 11.64 -30.13
C GLY A 280 -26.57 12.69 -29.49
N GLY A 281 -27.07 13.91 -29.31
CA GLY A 281 -26.32 15.03 -28.70
C GLY A 281 -26.57 15.22 -27.20
N GLN A 282 -27.58 14.58 -26.63
CA GLN A 282 -27.91 14.72 -25.21
C GLN A 282 -27.19 13.68 -24.37
N GLY A 283 -26.96 14.01 -23.08
CA GLY A 283 -26.42 13.10 -22.10
C GLY A 283 -27.39 11.95 -21.80
N CYS A 284 -26.93 10.69 -21.85
CA CYS A 284 -27.77 9.52 -21.59
C CYS A 284 -28.46 9.61 -20.22
N LEU A 285 -27.80 10.22 -19.24
CA LEU A 285 -28.28 10.39 -17.86
C LEU A 285 -29.50 11.32 -17.75
N ASN A 286 -29.82 12.11 -18.78
CA ASN A 286 -31.02 12.94 -18.77
C ASN A 286 -32.31 12.11 -18.75
N CYS A 287 -32.24 10.89 -19.23
CA CYS A 287 -33.37 9.94 -19.25
C CYS A 287 -33.06 8.68 -18.42
N HIS A 288 -31.81 8.23 -18.39
CA HIS A 288 -31.38 7.02 -17.70
C HIS A 288 -30.67 7.38 -16.38
N GLY A 289 -31.42 7.96 -15.43
CA GLY A 289 -30.88 8.46 -14.17
C GLY A 289 -30.52 7.36 -13.15
N GLN A 290 -31.03 6.14 -13.31
CA GLN A 290 -30.91 5.04 -12.34
C GLN A 290 -29.89 3.98 -12.74
N ILE A 291 -28.79 4.39 -13.36
CA ILE A 291 -27.80 3.47 -13.95
C ILE A 291 -27.07 2.58 -12.91
N HIS A 292 -27.08 2.95 -11.64
CA HIS A 292 -26.47 2.12 -10.58
C HIS A 292 -27.36 0.95 -10.16
N GLY A 293 -28.61 0.93 -10.63
CA GLY A 293 -29.62 -0.05 -10.31
C GLY A 293 -30.94 0.62 -10.00
N SER A 294 -32.05 -0.08 -10.23
CA SER A 294 -33.39 0.49 -10.09
C SER A 294 -34.37 -0.50 -9.49
N ASN A 295 -35.26 0.02 -8.65
CA ASN A 295 -36.47 -0.68 -8.19
C ASN A 295 -37.73 -0.10 -8.86
N HIS A 296 -37.57 0.79 -9.86
CA HIS A 296 -38.67 1.46 -10.53
C HIS A 296 -39.34 0.54 -11.55
N PRO A 297 -40.66 0.66 -11.77
CA PRO A 297 -41.38 -0.15 -12.77
C PRO A 297 -40.92 -0.01 -14.23
N SER A 298 -40.14 1.05 -14.58
CA SER A 298 -39.49 1.18 -15.89
C SER A 298 -38.50 0.05 -16.20
N GLY A 299 -38.13 -0.72 -15.17
CA GLY A 299 -37.34 -1.90 -15.31
C GLY A 299 -35.90 -1.60 -15.75
N LYS A 300 -35.38 -2.47 -16.61
CA LYS A 300 -34.00 -2.41 -17.14
C LYS A 300 -33.67 -1.17 -17.99
N ALA A 301 -34.65 -0.30 -18.26
CA ALA A 301 -34.40 0.96 -18.92
C ALA A 301 -33.73 1.99 -17.99
N PHE A 302 -33.68 1.74 -16.67
CA PHE A 302 -33.07 2.61 -15.67
C PHE A 302 -33.52 4.08 -15.75
N GLN A 303 -34.80 4.28 -16.14
CA GLN A 303 -35.41 5.61 -16.18
C GLN A 303 -36.02 5.94 -14.83
N PHE A 304 -35.73 7.15 -14.33
CA PHE A 304 -36.27 7.82 -13.12
C PHE A 304 -36.54 6.96 -11.89
#